data_6a79c291718dae92955f6bcd202eb043
#
_entry.id   6a79c291718dae92955f6bcd202eb043
#
_cell.length_a   1.000
_cell.length_b   1.000
_cell.length_c   1.000
_cell.angle_alpha   90.00
_cell.angle_beta   90.00
_cell.angle_gamma   90.00
#
_symmetry.space_group_name_H-M   'P 1'
#
loop_
_entity.id
_entity.type
_entity.pdbx_description
1 polymer ?
#
loop_
_entity_poly.entity_id
_entity_poly.type
_entity_poly.pdbx_seq_one_letter_code
_entity_poly.pdbx_strand_id
1 'polypeptide(L)'
;ESTAVEATNQTYVELPKKNAAVTFNVTEPANALNVRYTIPDGASGQLDVQVNGSSVGNLDLSSHSAWQYLKGDHEYDQAIDGSSARFRFDETRLLLKDIQLKSGDKISLVKKKDDNVPYGIDFIELEQAPAPVAQGENSISIVDKGASANDDSDDTAALLAAVEEAKASGKSVYIPEGRFNFDKQVNIEADNLKISGAGVWHTQLHFTSDKRYGGGIVFGHNSNGIELSNLYMDSNLTSRYNEDAQYKAISGTLGKDSKIHDIWVQHFEVGMWIGDYDQTGNMKYTDGLVVENARIRNNLADGINFAQGTKNSTVKNSNIRGNGDDGLAIWSSISDGT
;
A
#
# COMPACT_ATOMS: atom_id res chain seq x y z
N GLU A 1 -22.38 -1.52 -20.76
CA GLU A 1 -21.70 -2.48 -19.89
C GLU A 1 -21.73 -1.95 -18.47
N SER A 2 -22.01 -2.81 -17.50
CA SER A 2 -22.15 -2.38 -16.12
C SER A 2 -20.77 -2.12 -15.52
N THR A 3 -20.42 -0.87 -15.34
CA THR A 3 -19.22 -0.43 -14.62
C THR A 3 -19.31 -0.66 -13.10
N ALA A 4 -20.48 -1.12 -12.62
CA ALA A 4 -20.73 -1.37 -11.21
C ALA A 4 -20.43 -2.79 -10.73
N VAL A 5 -19.90 -3.68 -11.58
CA VAL A 5 -19.70 -5.10 -11.23
C VAL A 5 -18.82 -5.28 -10.01
N GLU A 6 -17.79 -4.47 -9.85
CA GLU A 6 -16.88 -4.53 -8.70
C GLU A 6 -17.34 -3.68 -7.49
N ALA A 7 -18.39 -2.87 -7.67
CA ALA A 7 -18.94 -2.09 -6.56
C ALA A 7 -19.68 -3.00 -5.56
N THR A 8 -19.71 -2.59 -4.31
CA THR A 8 -20.48 -3.25 -3.25
C THR A 8 -21.97 -3.28 -3.65
N ASN A 9 -22.57 -4.47 -3.63
CA ASN A 9 -23.93 -4.70 -4.14
C ASN A 9 -24.13 -4.23 -5.59
N GLN A 10 -23.07 -4.12 -6.38
CA GLN A 10 -23.09 -3.68 -7.79
C GLN A 10 -23.70 -2.28 -7.98
N THR A 11 -23.55 -1.42 -7.00
CA THR A 11 -24.04 -0.04 -7.02
C THR A 11 -23.06 0.93 -6.38
N TYR A 12 -23.00 2.15 -6.87
CA TYR A 12 -22.24 3.25 -6.28
C TYR A 12 -22.97 4.58 -6.48
N VAL A 13 -22.62 5.59 -5.72
CA VAL A 13 -23.17 6.95 -5.86
C VAL A 13 -22.27 7.77 -6.77
N GLU A 14 -22.86 8.43 -7.77
CA GLU A 14 -22.14 9.35 -8.63
C GLU A 14 -22.29 10.80 -8.19
N LEU A 15 -21.20 11.53 -8.16
CA LEU A 15 -21.11 12.97 -7.89
C LEU A 15 -20.77 13.68 -9.21
N PRO A 16 -21.77 14.04 -10.06
CA PRO A 16 -21.52 14.43 -11.44
C PRO A 16 -21.09 15.89 -11.61
N LYS A 17 -21.35 16.74 -10.63
CA LYS A 17 -21.13 18.20 -10.75
C LYS A 17 -20.68 18.82 -9.44
N LYS A 18 -20.19 20.04 -9.51
CA LYS A 18 -19.82 20.85 -8.34
C LYS A 18 -20.93 20.89 -7.29
N ASN A 19 -20.53 20.77 -6.05
CA ASN A 19 -21.39 20.69 -4.86
C ASN A 19 -22.28 19.44 -4.78
N ALA A 20 -22.17 18.48 -5.71
CA ALA A 20 -22.72 17.16 -5.49
C ALA A 20 -22.03 16.53 -4.27
N ALA A 21 -22.80 15.86 -3.42
CA ALA A 21 -22.30 15.29 -2.18
C ALA A 21 -23.01 13.98 -1.84
N VAL A 22 -22.28 13.10 -1.15
CA VAL A 22 -22.86 11.96 -0.44
C VAL A 22 -22.55 12.09 1.04
N THR A 23 -23.56 11.81 1.89
CA THR A 23 -23.44 11.98 3.34
C THR A 23 -23.74 10.67 4.04
N PHE A 24 -22.92 10.35 5.01
CA PHE A 24 -23.02 9.16 5.86
C PHE A 24 -23.24 9.56 7.31
N ASN A 25 -24.03 8.78 8.04
CA ASN A 25 -24.18 8.94 9.47
C ASN A 25 -23.10 8.12 10.18
N VAL A 26 -22.40 8.75 11.09
CA VAL A 26 -21.40 8.08 11.94
C VAL A 26 -22.13 7.29 13.01
N THR A 27 -21.83 6.02 13.14
CA THR A 27 -22.47 5.12 14.12
C THR A 27 -21.60 4.88 15.35
N GLU A 28 -20.30 4.88 15.16
CA GLU A 28 -19.30 4.62 16.20
C GLU A 28 -18.21 5.69 16.20
N PRO A 29 -17.52 5.93 17.32
CA PRO A 29 -16.41 6.88 17.36
C PRO A 29 -15.32 6.51 16.34
N ALA A 30 -14.80 7.52 15.63
CA ALA A 30 -13.75 7.34 14.62
C ALA A 30 -12.91 8.61 14.46
N ASN A 31 -11.69 8.46 13.96
CA ASN A 31 -10.83 9.57 13.59
C ASN A 31 -10.07 9.30 12.28
N ALA A 32 -10.40 8.25 11.58
CA ALA A 32 -9.77 7.88 10.32
C ALA A 32 -10.83 7.45 9.29
N LEU A 33 -10.63 7.86 8.05
CA LEU A 33 -11.53 7.66 6.93
C LEU A 33 -10.79 7.00 5.77
N ASN A 34 -11.35 5.94 5.24
CA ASN A 34 -10.98 5.37 3.95
C ASN A 34 -12.18 5.44 3.01
N VAL A 35 -11.98 5.85 1.76
CA VAL A 35 -13.03 5.99 0.74
C VAL A 35 -12.68 5.13 -0.45
N ARG A 36 -13.58 4.23 -0.83
CA ARG A 36 -13.48 3.49 -2.08
C ARG A 36 -14.22 4.24 -3.17
N TYR A 37 -13.49 4.56 -4.23
CA TYR A 37 -13.96 5.47 -5.28
C TYR A 37 -13.56 4.99 -6.67
N THR A 38 -14.18 5.58 -7.66
CA THR A 38 -13.72 5.55 -9.05
C THR A 38 -13.85 6.94 -9.67
N ILE A 39 -13.07 7.17 -10.73
CA ILE A 39 -13.06 8.41 -11.52
C ILE A 39 -12.78 8.03 -12.98
N PRO A 40 -13.28 8.78 -13.98
CA PRO A 40 -13.02 8.47 -15.38
C PRO A 40 -11.54 8.33 -15.72
N ASP A 41 -11.24 7.49 -16.70
CA ASP A 41 -9.90 7.27 -17.23
C ASP A 41 -9.19 8.59 -17.54
N GLY A 42 -7.92 8.70 -17.15
CA GLY A 42 -7.09 9.90 -17.31
C GLY A 42 -7.46 11.08 -16.41
N ALA A 43 -8.53 10.97 -15.62
CA ALA A 43 -8.97 12.07 -14.77
C ALA A 43 -8.28 12.11 -13.41
N SER A 44 -8.30 13.30 -12.82
CA SER A 44 -7.95 13.55 -11.42
C SER A 44 -8.98 14.47 -10.78
N GLY A 45 -9.14 14.36 -9.48
CA GLY A 45 -10.12 15.16 -8.74
C GLY A 45 -9.79 15.28 -7.27
N GLN A 46 -10.67 15.96 -6.54
CA GLN A 46 -10.54 16.11 -5.11
C GLN A 46 -11.92 16.14 -4.47
N LEU A 47 -12.06 15.46 -3.37
CA LEU A 47 -13.22 15.51 -2.48
C LEU A 47 -12.90 16.37 -1.25
N ASP A 48 -13.74 17.31 -0.95
CA ASP A 48 -13.76 18.00 0.34
C ASP A 48 -14.50 17.10 1.36
N VAL A 49 -13.82 16.75 2.43
CA VAL A 49 -14.38 15.99 3.54
C VAL A 49 -14.95 16.96 4.55
N GLN A 50 -16.23 16.81 4.84
CA GLN A 50 -16.92 17.69 5.81
C GLN A 50 -17.47 16.86 6.97
N VAL A 51 -17.34 17.39 8.18
CA VAL A 51 -18.00 16.88 9.40
C VAL A 51 -19.00 17.91 9.85
N ASN A 52 -20.28 17.52 9.93
CA ASN A 52 -21.39 18.39 10.30
C ASN A 52 -21.43 19.71 9.49
N GLY A 53 -21.06 19.66 8.23
CA GLY A 53 -21.01 20.80 7.31
C GLY A 53 -19.73 21.63 7.33
N SER A 54 -18.78 21.34 8.19
CA SER A 54 -17.48 22.01 8.26
C SER A 54 -16.40 21.19 7.56
N SER A 55 -15.63 21.80 6.66
CA SER A 55 -14.50 21.15 5.99
C SER A 55 -13.42 20.77 7.00
N VAL A 56 -12.92 19.53 6.91
CA VAL A 56 -11.92 18.97 7.81
C VAL A 56 -10.70 18.44 7.07
N GLY A 57 -10.73 18.40 5.74
CA GLY A 57 -9.61 17.94 4.91
C GLY A 57 -10.07 17.61 3.50
N ASN A 58 -9.12 17.17 2.69
CA ASN A 58 -9.38 16.78 1.31
C ASN A 58 -8.84 15.38 1.02
N LEU A 59 -9.47 14.71 0.07
CA LEU A 59 -9.02 13.45 -0.49
C LEU A 59 -8.75 13.64 -1.98
N ASP A 60 -7.53 13.37 -2.41
CA ASP A 60 -7.18 13.39 -3.82
C ASP A 60 -7.65 12.10 -4.50
N LEU A 61 -8.17 12.24 -5.71
CA LEU A 61 -8.66 11.16 -6.56
C LEU A 61 -7.81 11.12 -7.83
N SER A 62 -7.46 9.92 -8.27
CA SER A 62 -6.70 9.69 -9.50
C SER A 62 -7.22 8.43 -10.20
N SER A 63 -7.15 8.44 -11.53
CA SER A 63 -7.44 7.25 -12.31
C SER A 63 -6.33 6.20 -12.28
N HIS A 64 -5.14 6.52 -11.77
CA HIS A 64 -3.96 5.65 -11.87
C HIS A 64 -4.20 4.25 -11.33
N SER A 65 -4.88 4.12 -10.21
CA SER A 65 -5.22 2.82 -9.60
C SER A 65 -6.73 2.56 -9.59
N ALA A 66 -7.56 3.53 -9.98
CA ALA A 66 -8.98 3.34 -10.28
C ALA A 66 -9.23 2.74 -11.67
N TRP A 67 -8.17 2.49 -12.41
CA TRP A 67 -8.14 1.73 -13.65
C TRP A 67 -6.92 0.83 -13.68
N GLN A 68 -7.02 -0.30 -14.34
CA GLN A 68 -5.89 -1.16 -14.64
C GLN A 68 -5.46 -0.91 -16.08
N TYR A 69 -4.29 -0.31 -16.25
CA TYR A 69 -3.73 -0.03 -17.55
C TYR A 69 -2.91 -1.20 -18.06
N LEU A 70 -3.33 -1.70 -19.21
CA LEU A 70 -2.71 -2.81 -19.92
C LEU A 70 -2.57 -2.34 -21.36
N LYS A 71 -1.40 -2.43 -21.95
CA LYS A 71 -1.27 -2.13 -23.37
C LYS A 71 -1.54 -3.37 -24.22
N GLY A 72 -2.47 -3.23 -25.17
CA GLY A 72 -2.70 -4.06 -26.32
C GLY A 72 -2.20 -5.52 -26.25
N ASP A 73 -1.44 -5.93 -27.22
CA ASP A 73 -0.99 -7.32 -27.39
C ASP A 73 0.31 -7.66 -26.67
N HIS A 74 0.93 -6.71 -25.97
CA HIS A 74 2.20 -6.90 -25.28
C HIS A 74 2.04 -6.69 -23.78
N GLU A 75 2.20 -7.75 -23.02
CA GLU A 75 2.10 -7.75 -21.55
C GLU A 75 3.15 -6.86 -20.85
N TYR A 76 4.18 -6.43 -21.56
CA TYR A 76 5.28 -5.58 -21.08
C TYR A 76 5.17 -4.12 -21.51
N ASP A 77 4.13 -3.75 -22.24
CA ASP A 77 3.97 -2.40 -22.73
C ASP A 77 3.39 -1.46 -21.65
N GLN A 78 4.01 -0.30 -21.52
CA GLN A 78 3.73 0.67 -20.47
C GLN A 78 2.68 1.72 -20.81
N ALA A 79 2.00 1.61 -21.92
CA ALA A 79 1.14 2.70 -22.34
C ALA A 79 -0.11 2.80 -21.46
N ILE A 80 -0.23 3.92 -20.80
CA ILE A 80 -1.50 4.43 -20.30
C ILE A 80 -2.18 5.12 -21.48
N ASP A 81 -2.65 4.36 -22.43
CA ASP A 81 -3.33 4.93 -23.63
C ASP A 81 -4.85 4.76 -23.59
N GLY A 82 -5.38 4.17 -22.52
CA GLY A 82 -6.80 3.93 -22.35
C GLY A 82 -7.39 2.84 -23.26
N SER A 83 -6.69 2.41 -24.31
CA SER A 83 -7.24 1.46 -25.30
C SER A 83 -7.48 0.06 -24.72
N SER A 84 -6.75 -0.30 -23.68
CA SER A 84 -6.88 -1.56 -22.95
C SER A 84 -7.13 -1.37 -21.44
N ALA A 85 -7.48 -0.15 -21.03
CA ALA A 85 -7.76 0.15 -19.64
C ALA A 85 -9.00 -0.62 -19.14
N ARG A 86 -8.90 -1.23 -17.97
CA ARG A 86 -10.00 -1.91 -17.30
C ARG A 86 -10.47 -1.10 -16.11
N PHE A 87 -11.77 -0.86 -16.06
CA PHE A 87 -12.42 -0.14 -14.97
C PHE A 87 -12.22 -0.85 -13.64
N ARG A 88 -11.89 -0.08 -12.61
CA ARG A 88 -11.71 -0.53 -11.23
C ARG A 88 -12.16 0.53 -10.24
N PHE A 89 -12.09 0.17 -8.98
CA PHE A 89 -12.18 1.11 -7.85
C PHE A 89 -10.83 1.18 -7.16
N ASP A 90 -10.47 2.37 -6.71
CA ASP A 90 -9.31 2.63 -5.85
C ASP A 90 -9.78 3.06 -4.46
N GLU A 91 -8.84 3.17 -3.54
CA GLU A 91 -9.11 3.66 -2.18
C GLU A 91 -8.15 4.80 -1.84
N THR A 92 -8.70 5.84 -1.23
CA THR A 92 -7.97 6.99 -0.70
C THR A 92 -8.32 7.21 0.76
N ARG A 93 -7.40 7.77 1.53
CA ARG A 93 -7.47 7.74 3.00
C ARG A 93 -7.14 9.09 3.63
N LEU A 94 -7.73 9.37 4.79
CA LEU A 94 -7.51 10.59 5.56
C LEU A 94 -7.53 10.28 7.06
N LEU A 95 -6.45 10.62 7.76
CA LEU A 95 -6.45 10.70 9.22
C LEU A 95 -6.99 12.08 9.62
N LEU A 96 -8.09 12.08 10.38
CA LEU A 96 -8.70 13.29 10.90
C LEU A 96 -7.94 13.73 12.16
N LYS A 97 -6.87 14.48 11.96
CA LYS A 97 -6.06 14.99 13.07
C LYS A 97 -6.91 15.94 13.92
N ASP A 98 -6.82 15.77 15.23
CA ASP A 98 -7.52 16.62 16.23
C ASP A 98 -9.06 16.60 16.15
N ILE A 99 -9.62 15.69 15.34
CA ILE A 99 -11.07 15.54 15.19
C ILE A 99 -11.46 14.12 15.60
N GLN A 100 -12.35 14.04 16.59
CA GLN A 100 -12.94 12.80 17.03
C GLN A 100 -14.43 12.80 16.61
N LEU A 101 -14.75 11.95 15.64
CA LEU A 101 -16.13 11.70 15.25
C LEU A 101 -16.86 10.96 16.36
N LYS A 102 -18.15 11.25 16.52
CA LYS A 102 -19.06 10.64 17.50
C LYS A 102 -20.26 10.06 16.79
N SER A 103 -20.90 9.09 17.42
CA SER A 103 -22.21 8.60 16.94
C SER A 103 -23.20 9.76 16.78
N GLY A 104 -23.85 9.83 15.64
CA GLY A 104 -24.76 10.89 15.24
C GLY A 104 -24.15 12.02 14.44
N ASP A 105 -22.82 12.13 14.37
CA ASP A 105 -22.17 13.06 13.43
C ASP A 105 -22.46 12.66 11.98
N LYS A 106 -22.34 13.63 11.09
CA LYS A 106 -22.49 13.43 9.65
C LYS A 106 -21.16 13.69 8.97
N ILE A 107 -20.69 12.74 8.16
CA ILE A 107 -19.53 12.92 7.29
C ILE A 107 -20.02 13.02 5.85
N SER A 108 -19.60 14.06 5.14
CA SER A 108 -19.98 14.30 3.75
C SER A 108 -18.72 14.36 2.86
N LEU A 109 -18.82 13.71 1.71
CA LEU A 109 -17.85 13.81 0.63
C LEU A 109 -18.42 14.75 -0.44
N VAL A 110 -17.78 15.87 -0.67
CA VAL A 110 -18.31 16.96 -1.51
C VAL A 110 -17.36 17.21 -2.69
N LYS A 111 -17.88 17.13 -3.91
CA LYS A 111 -17.15 17.54 -5.10
C LYS A 111 -17.07 19.06 -5.18
N LYS A 112 -15.87 19.63 -5.12
CA LYS A 112 -15.67 21.10 -5.20
C LYS A 112 -15.32 21.58 -6.60
N LYS A 113 -14.68 20.74 -7.39
CA LYS A 113 -14.22 21.12 -8.74
C LYS A 113 -15.41 21.37 -9.66
N ASP A 114 -15.35 22.47 -10.42
CA ASP A 114 -16.38 22.86 -11.38
C ASP A 114 -16.02 22.31 -12.76
N ASP A 115 -16.27 21.04 -12.94
CA ASP A 115 -16.07 20.31 -14.19
C ASP A 115 -17.16 19.24 -14.36
N ASN A 116 -17.18 18.58 -15.52
CA ASN A 116 -18.13 17.51 -15.84
C ASN A 116 -17.54 16.11 -15.58
N VAL A 117 -16.45 15.99 -14.79
CA VAL A 117 -15.86 14.70 -14.43
C VAL A 117 -16.66 14.09 -13.27
N PRO A 118 -17.41 13.00 -13.48
CA PRO A 118 -18.13 12.37 -12.37
C PRO A 118 -17.17 11.63 -11.44
N TYR A 119 -17.43 11.70 -10.12
CA TYR A 119 -16.76 10.89 -9.12
C TYR A 119 -17.72 9.83 -8.62
N GLY A 120 -17.32 8.56 -8.70
CA GLY A 120 -18.09 7.44 -8.18
C GLY A 120 -17.65 7.09 -6.76
N ILE A 121 -18.56 7.00 -5.82
CA ILE A 121 -18.29 6.61 -4.43
C ILE A 121 -19.00 5.28 -4.17
N ASP A 122 -18.22 4.24 -3.86
CA ASP A 122 -18.75 2.92 -3.52
C ASP A 122 -19.13 2.86 -2.04
N PHE A 123 -18.14 3.01 -1.16
CA PHE A 123 -18.36 3.04 0.29
C PHE A 123 -17.30 3.87 1.02
N ILE A 124 -17.54 4.08 2.30
CA ILE A 124 -16.53 4.57 3.24
C ILE A 124 -16.31 3.55 4.36
N GLU A 125 -15.10 3.54 4.89
CA GLU A 125 -14.76 2.88 6.15
C GLU A 125 -14.34 3.95 7.15
N LEU A 126 -14.95 3.94 8.33
CA LEU A 126 -14.56 4.78 9.45
C LEU A 126 -13.99 3.91 10.55
N GLU A 127 -12.86 4.31 11.10
CA GLU A 127 -12.25 3.57 12.20
C GLU A 127 -11.61 4.51 13.22
N GLN A 128 -11.41 3.97 14.41
CA GLN A 128 -10.58 4.61 15.42
C GLN A 128 -9.13 4.20 15.17
N ALA A 129 -8.33 5.09 14.59
CA ALA A 129 -6.90 4.86 14.44
C ALA A 129 -6.26 4.71 15.84
N PRO A 130 -5.45 3.68 16.06
CA PRO A 130 -4.67 3.59 17.30
C PRO A 130 -3.74 4.80 17.46
N ALA A 131 -3.37 5.10 18.70
CA ALA A 131 -2.33 6.09 18.95
C ALA A 131 -1.00 5.65 18.27
N PRO A 132 -0.15 6.60 17.86
CA PRO A 132 1.16 6.27 17.29
C PRO A 132 1.97 5.39 18.22
N VAL A 133 2.59 4.36 17.67
CA VAL A 133 3.57 3.54 18.39
C VAL A 133 4.82 4.38 18.63
N ALA A 134 5.22 4.52 19.87
CA ALA A 134 6.42 5.28 20.24
C ALA A 134 7.70 4.52 19.87
N GLN A 135 8.79 5.27 19.65
CA GLN A 135 10.12 4.69 19.47
C GLN A 135 10.53 3.89 20.71
N GLY A 136 10.93 2.63 20.51
CA GLY A 136 11.47 1.81 21.58
C GLY A 136 12.89 2.22 21.99
N GLU A 137 13.26 2.00 23.26
CA GLU A 137 14.59 2.36 23.79
C GLU A 137 15.76 1.70 23.02
N ASN A 138 15.56 0.47 22.52
CA ASN A 138 16.55 -0.28 21.76
C ASN A 138 16.30 -0.18 20.26
N SER A 139 16.01 1.01 19.76
CA SER A 139 15.78 1.24 18.34
C SER A 139 16.59 2.42 17.80
N ILE A 140 16.82 2.42 16.50
CA ILE A 140 17.48 3.46 15.75
C ILE A 140 16.41 4.12 14.89
N SER A 141 16.18 5.41 15.07
CA SER A 141 15.29 6.17 14.19
C SER A 141 15.98 6.49 12.87
N ILE A 142 15.26 6.36 11.75
CA ILE A 142 15.79 6.79 10.45
C ILE A 142 16.05 8.30 10.40
N VAL A 143 15.34 9.10 11.21
CA VAL A 143 15.58 10.55 11.33
C VAL A 143 16.96 10.84 11.91
N ASP A 144 17.45 10.01 12.83
CA ASP A 144 18.82 10.13 13.35
C ASP A 144 19.89 9.83 12.29
N LYS A 145 19.48 9.30 11.14
CA LYS A 145 20.31 9.00 9.97
C LYS A 145 20.12 10.00 8.82
N GLY A 146 19.33 11.04 9.07
CA GLY A 146 19.11 12.13 8.12
C GLY A 146 17.83 12.03 7.30
N ALA A 147 16.92 11.10 7.61
CA ALA A 147 15.60 11.10 7.00
C ALA A 147 14.78 12.31 7.43
N SER A 148 13.94 12.82 6.53
CA SER A 148 13.11 13.99 6.76
C SER A 148 11.67 13.74 6.33
N ALA A 149 10.76 13.76 7.29
CA ALA A 149 9.35 13.48 7.03
C ALA A 149 8.65 14.63 6.30
N ASN A 150 7.70 14.27 5.42
CA ASN A 150 6.76 15.18 4.76
C ASN A 150 7.43 16.25 3.84
N ASP A 151 8.57 15.91 3.29
CA ASP A 151 9.22 16.68 2.23
C ASP A 151 9.38 15.82 0.95
N ASP A 152 10.12 16.31 -0.03
CA ASP A 152 10.34 15.62 -1.29
C ASP A 152 11.74 14.98 -1.38
N SER A 153 12.49 14.92 -0.27
CA SER A 153 13.83 14.30 -0.23
C SER A 153 13.73 12.76 -0.28
N ASP A 154 14.79 12.13 -0.80
CA ASP A 154 14.94 10.66 -0.79
C ASP A 154 15.53 10.19 0.54
N ASP A 155 14.78 9.38 1.26
CA ASP A 155 15.17 8.83 2.56
C ASP A 155 15.83 7.44 2.47
N THR A 156 16.08 6.94 1.26
CA THR A 156 16.62 5.58 1.06
C THR A 156 17.95 5.37 1.79
N ALA A 157 18.86 6.33 1.67
CA ALA A 157 20.17 6.24 2.32
C ALA A 157 20.06 6.23 3.84
N ALA A 158 19.14 7.02 4.41
CA ALA A 158 18.91 7.08 5.85
C ALA A 158 18.32 5.77 6.39
N LEU A 159 17.35 5.18 5.71
CA LEU A 159 16.81 3.87 6.07
C LEU A 159 17.90 2.79 6.03
N LEU A 160 18.69 2.72 4.95
CA LEU A 160 19.76 1.74 4.83
C LEU A 160 20.85 1.94 5.89
N ALA A 161 21.21 3.17 6.24
CA ALA A 161 22.16 3.45 7.32
C ALA A 161 21.62 3.00 8.70
N ALA A 162 20.32 3.18 8.95
CA ALA A 162 19.69 2.68 10.18
C ALA A 162 19.68 1.15 10.22
N VAL A 163 19.40 0.49 9.09
CA VAL A 163 19.44 -0.98 8.97
C VAL A 163 20.85 -1.51 9.25
N GLU A 164 21.90 -0.93 8.67
CA GLU A 164 23.28 -1.38 8.90
C GLU A 164 23.72 -1.22 10.35
N GLU A 165 23.35 -0.11 10.99
CA GLU A 165 23.61 0.06 12.43
C GLU A 165 22.81 -0.94 13.30
N ALA A 166 21.56 -1.19 12.93
CA ALA A 166 20.72 -2.16 13.62
C ALA A 166 21.32 -3.57 13.54
N LYS A 167 21.78 -3.99 12.36
CA LYS A 167 22.50 -5.27 12.16
C LYS A 167 23.75 -5.37 13.03
N ALA A 168 24.51 -4.30 13.13
CA ALA A 168 25.78 -4.28 13.90
C ALA A 168 25.55 -4.26 15.42
N SER A 169 24.44 -3.67 15.88
CA SER A 169 24.17 -3.44 17.32
C SER A 169 23.11 -4.36 17.93
N GLY A 170 22.39 -5.12 17.09
CA GLY A 170 21.24 -5.93 17.54
C GLY A 170 20.01 -5.10 17.93
N LYS A 171 19.97 -3.83 17.52
CA LYS A 171 18.82 -2.94 17.75
C LYS A 171 17.78 -3.11 16.63
N SER A 172 16.59 -2.57 16.86
CA SER A 172 15.55 -2.44 15.83
C SER A 172 15.66 -1.11 15.07
N VAL A 173 15.03 -1.03 13.91
CA VAL A 173 14.84 0.22 13.15
C VAL A 173 13.45 0.77 13.45
N TYR A 174 13.36 2.07 13.69
CA TYR A 174 12.11 2.79 13.88
C TYR A 174 11.93 3.87 12.82
N ILE A 175 10.72 3.90 12.24
CA ILE A 175 10.31 4.90 11.26
C ILE A 175 9.21 5.75 11.91
N PRO A 176 9.46 7.02 12.25
CA PRO A 176 8.49 7.85 12.97
C PRO A 176 7.25 8.19 12.15
N GLU A 177 6.38 9.01 12.75
CA GLU A 177 5.23 9.57 12.05
C GLU A 177 5.66 10.45 10.88
N GLY A 178 4.96 10.34 9.78
CA GLY A 178 5.15 11.14 8.57
C GLY A 178 5.24 10.31 7.31
N ARG A 179 5.29 10.99 6.17
CA ARG A 179 5.59 10.39 4.87
C ARG A 179 7.07 10.51 4.60
N PHE A 180 7.69 9.39 4.30
CA PHE A 180 9.09 9.29 3.88
C PHE A 180 9.12 8.81 2.43
N ASN A 181 9.95 9.44 1.59
CA ASN A 181 10.04 9.18 0.17
C ASN A 181 11.24 8.29 -0.16
N PHE A 182 11.03 7.35 -1.08
CA PHE A 182 12.06 6.44 -1.56
C PHE A 182 12.05 6.46 -3.10
N ASP A 183 13.16 6.84 -3.71
CA ASP A 183 13.29 6.99 -5.17
C ASP A 183 13.75 5.69 -5.86
N LYS A 184 14.01 4.63 -5.10
CA LYS A 184 14.50 3.35 -5.57
C LYS A 184 14.11 2.21 -4.64
N GLN A 185 14.37 1.00 -5.11
CA GLN A 185 14.18 -0.21 -4.33
C GLN A 185 15.13 -0.26 -3.11
N VAL A 186 14.60 -0.65 -1.98
CA VAL A 186 15.35 -0.83 -0.73
C VAL A 186 15.71 -2.31 -0.59
N ASN A 187 17.00 -2.62 -0.76
CA ASN A 187 17.50 -3.99 -0.66
C ASN A 187 18.11 -4.22 0.73
N ILE A 188 17.59 -5.21 1.45
CA ILE A 188 17.99 -5.55 2.82
C ILE A 188 18.33 -7.03 2.87
N GLU A 189 19.50 -7.37 3.42
CA GLU A 189 19.83 -8.73 3.81
C GLU A 189 20.23 -8.74 5.28
N ALA A 190 19.47 -9.44 6.11
CA ALA A 190 19.64 -9.40 7.55
C ALA A 190 19.09 -10.64 8.26
N ASP A 191 19.67 -10.93 9.43
CA ASP A 191 19.13 -11.88 10.39
C ASP A 191 18.55 -11.15 11.60
N ASN A 192 17.35 -11.55 12.03
CA ASN A 192 16.68 -11.06 13.24
C ASN A 192 16.48 -9.54 13.25
N LEU A 193 16.25 -8.94 12.09
CA LEU A 193 16.02 -7.51 11.96
C LEU A 193 14.53 -7.18 12.17
N LYS A 194 14.28 -6.19 13.03
CA LYS A 194 12.96 -5.61 13.22
C LYS A 194 12.92 -4.20 12.68
N ILE A 195 11.90 -3.93 11.86
CA ILE A 195 11.59 -2.59 11.32
C ILE A 195 10.14 -2.28 11.70
N SER A 196 9.93 -1.21 12.44
CA SER A 196 8.59 -0.78 12.85
C SER A 196 8.35 0.68 12.57
N GLY A 197 7.18 0.99 12.01
CA GLY A 197 6.67 2.35 11.93
C GLY A 197 5.89 2.75 13.19
N ALA A 198 5.28 3.93 13.14
CA ALA A 198 4.41 4.45 14.19
C ALA A 198 2.95 3.97 14.05
N GLY A 199 2.62 3.24 12.99
CA GLY A 199 1.28 2.71 12.73
C GLY A 199 0.82 2.94 11.29
N VAL A 200 -0.15 2.16 10.82
CA VAL A 200 -0.65 2.23 9.43
C VAL A 200 -1.28 3.59 9.07
N TRP A 201 -1.71 4.36 10.05
CA TRP A 201 -2.25 5.71 9.84
C TRP A 201 -1.20 6.81 10.06
N HIS A 202 -0.04 6.49 10.60
CA HIS A 202 0.95 7.46 11.06
C HIS A 202 2.25 7.45 10.27
N THR A 203 2.71 6.29 9.82
CA THR A 203 3.95 6.15 9.03
C THR A 203 3.63 5.73 7.60
N GLN A 204 4.06 6.51 6.63
CA GLN A 204 3.96 6.19 5.20
C GLN A 204 5.33 6.07 4.56
N LEU A 205 5.58 4.95 3.89
CA LEU A 205 6.68 4.77 2.97
C LEU A 205 6.15 4.95 1.55
N HIS A 206 6.51 6.05 0.91
CA HIS A 206 6.07 6.41 -0.43
C HIS A 206 7.20 6.21 -1.45
N PHE A 207 7.00 5.32 -2.41
CA PHE A 207 7.96 5.05 -3.47
C PHE A 207 7.65 5.91 -4.69
N THR A 208 8.54 6.83 -5.01
CA THR A 208 8.30 7.92 -5.97
C THR A 208 8.59 7.54 -7.42
N SER A 209 9.46 6.54 -7.65
CA SER A 209 9.81 6.08 -9.00
C SER A 209 8.66 5.29 -9.64
N ASP A 210 8.48 5.45 -10.94
CA ASP A 210 7.61 4.62 -11.79
C ASP A 210 8.40 3.59 -12.63
N LYS A 211 9.70 3.44 -12.37
CA LYS A 211 10.60 2.57 -13.14
C LYS A 211 10.66 1.16 -12.59
N ARG A 212 11.03 0.22 -13.45
CA ARG A 212 11.32 -1.16 -13.06
C ARG A 212 12.32 -1.21 -11.90
N TYR A 213 12.03 -2.02 -10.90
CA TYR A 213 12.82 -2.10 -9.66
C TYR A 213 12.96 -0.74 -8.94
N GLY A 214 12.05 0.19 -9.23
CA GLY A 214 12.09 1.56 -8.68
C GLY A 214 11.59 1.69 -7.25
N GLY A 215 11.10 0.63 -6.64
CA GLY A 215 10.62 0.71 -5.26
C GLY A 215 10.33 -0.63 -4.61
N GLY A 216 9.78 -0.54 -3.40
CA GLY A 216 9.53 -1.66 -2.53
C GLY A 216 10.75 -2.08 -1.70
N ILE A 217 10.51 -2.98 -0.75
CA ILE A 217 11.55 -3.57 0.09
C ILE A 217 11.79 -5.00 -0.39
N VAL A 218 13.04 -5.31 -0.72
CA VAL A 218 13.47 -6.64 -1.12
C VAL A 218 14.39 -7.22 -0.05
N PHE A 219 13.98 -8.36 0.49
CA PHE A 219 14.81 -9.12 1.42
C PHE A 219 15.70 -10.11 0.65
N GLY A 220 16.98 -9.98 0.85
CA GLY A 220 18.00 -10.77 0.15
C GLY A 220 18.01 -12.23 0.57
N HIS A 221 18.70 -13.01 -0.22
CA HIS A 221 18.82 -14.46 -0.20
C HIS A 221 19.08 -15.08 1.19
N ASN A 222 19.84 -14.42 2.06
CA ASN A 222 20.19 -14.94 3.38
C ASN A 222 19.38 -14.34 4.53
N SER A 223 18.27 -13.67 4.24
CA SER A 223 17.44 -13.07 5.31
C SER A 223 16.68 -14.13 6.11
N ASN A 224 16.63 -13.95 7.43
CA ASN A 224 15.87 -14.76 8.39
C ASN A 224 15.34 -13.90 9.53
N GLY A 225 14.27 -14.32 10.20
CA GLY A 225 13.79 -13.70 11.43
C GLY A 225 13.44 -12.24 11.27
N ILE A 226 12.92 -11.88 10.10
CA ILE A 226 12.54 -10.50 9.78
C ILE A 226 11.19 -10.18 10.42
N GLU A 227 11.11 -9.04 11.10
CA GLU A 227 9.82 -8.49 11.56
C GLU A 227 9.61 -7.10 10.94
N LEU A 228 8.55 -6.94 10.14
CA LEU A 228 8.17 -5.67 9.53
C LEU A 228 6.75 -5.31 9.97
N SER A 229 6.55 -4.11 10.52
CA SER A 229 5.26 -3.77 11.13
C SER A 229 4.94 -2.28 11.21
N ASN A 230 3.67 -1.98 11.49
CA ASN A 230 3.17 -0.65 11.86
C ASN A 230 3.42 0.44 10.81
N LEU A 231 3.19 0.15 9.53
CA LEU A 231 3.42 1.12 8.45
C LEU A 231 2.46 0.94 7.29
N TYR A 232 2.33 2.00 6.53
CA TYR A 232 1.64 2.07 5.25
C TYR A 232 2.65 2.24 4.12
N MET A 233 2.46 1.51 3.04
CA MET A 233 3.31 1.58 1.84
C MET A 233 2.46 1.85 0.61
N ASP A 234 2.89 2.78 -0.23
CA ASP A 234 2.32 3.04 -1.54
C ASP A 234 3.37 3.49 -2.57
N SER A 235 2.99 3.58 -3.82
CA SER A 235 3.91 3.96 -4.88
C SER A 235 3.24 4.79 -5.98
N ASN A 236 4.07 5.39 -6.85
CA ASN A 236 3.66 6.08 -8.05
C ASN A 236 3.53 5.18 -9.29
N LEU A 237 3.55 3.87 -9.11
CA LEU A 237 3.39 2.94 -10.23
C LEU A 237 2.04 3.14 -10.91
N THR A 238 2.04 3.18 -12.26
CA THR A 238 0.86 3.50 -13.04
C THR A 238 0.37 2.35 -13.93
N SER A 239 1.19 1.33 -14.16
CA SER A 239 0.84 0.22 -15.06
C SER A 239 1.36 -1.12 -14.55
N ARG A 240 0.53 -2.16 -14.67
CA ARG A 240 0.90 -3.55 -14.35
C ARG A 240 2.01 -4.07 -15.26
N TYR A 241 1.93 -3.76 -16.54
CA TYR A 241 2.82 -4.28 -17.57
C TYR A 241 3.88 -3.28 -17.99
N ASN A 242 4.28 -2.43 -17.09
CA ASN A 242 5.45 -1.64 -17.27
C ASN A 242 6.66 -2.58 -17.19
N GLU A 243 7.30 -2.86 -18.34
CA GLU A 243 8.48 -3.72 -18.43
C GLU A 243 9.61 -3.25 -17.50
N ASP A 244 9.65 -1.96 -17.23
CA ASP A 244 10.57 -1.35 -16.30
C ASP A 244 10.04 -1.30 -14.86
N ALA A 245 8.91 -1.86 -14.57
CA ALA A 245 8.32 -1.69 -13.26
C ALA A 245 8.42 -2.90 -12.35
N GLN A 246 8.41 -4.12 -12.66
CA GLN A 246 8.51 -5.26 -11.72
C GLN A 246 8.58 -4.84 -10.23
N TYR A 247 7.47 -4.32 -9.73
CA TYR A 247 7.46 -3.41 -8.60
C TYR A 247 6.63 -4.02 -7.45
N LYS A 248 7.27 -4.80 -6.60
CA LYS A 248 6.62 -5.43 -5.45
C LYS A 248 6.82 -4.58 -4.20
N ALA A 249 5.79 -4.43 -3.37
CA ALA A 249 5.97 -3.68 -2.12
C ALA A 249 6.93 -4.39 -1.17
N ILE A 250 6.74 -5.69 -0.99
CA ILE A 250 7.59 -6.54 -0.15
C ILE A 250 7.89 -7.80 -0.94
N SER A 251 9.16 -8.13 -1.08
CA SER A 251 9.54 -9.33 -1.82
C SER A 251 10.85 -9.95 -1.34
N GLY A 252 11.16 -11.13 -1.87
CA GLY A 252 12.40 -11.84 -1.61
C GLY A 252 12.25 -12.95 -0.58
N THR A 253 13.37 -13.31 0.04
CA THR A 253 13.48 -14.41 0.99
C THR A 253 13.34 -13.89 2.42
N LEU A 254 12.44 -14.47 3.17
CA LEU A 254 12.23 -14.14 4.58
C LEU A 254 12.74 -15.24 5.53
N GLY A 255 13.25 -16.34 4.97
CA GLY A 255 13.83 -17.44 5.74
C GLY A 255 12.84 -18.04 6.74
N LYS A 256 13.30 -18.28 7.97
CA LYS A 256 12.49 -18.84 9.06
C LYS A 256 12.03 -17.77 10.03
N ASP A 257 10.91 -18.05 10.70
CA ASP A 257 10.39 -17.31 11.84
C ASP A 257 10.18 -15.80 11.59
N SER A 258 9.91 -15.42 10.35
CA SER A 258 9.62 -14.04 9.98
C SER A 258 8.16 -13.69 10.17
N LYS A 259 7.89 -12.42 10.46
CA LYS A 259 6.56 -11.89 10.66
C LYS A 259 6.37 -10.54 9.99
N ILE A 260 5.28 -10.39 9.24
CA ILE A 260 4.84 -9.11 8.66
C ILE A 260 3.45 -8.83 9.22
N HIS A 261 3.30 -7.73 9.96
CA HIS A 261 2.03 -7.49 10.64
C HIS A 261 1.70 -6.01 10.82
N ASP A 262 0.42 -5.74 11.01
CA ASP A 262 -0.07 -4.37 11.19
C ASP A 262 0.45 -3.44 10.09
N ILE A 263 0.24 -3.85 8.83
CA ILE A 263 0.67 -3.10 7.65
C ILE A 263 -0.51 -2.83 6.72
N TRP A 264 -0.35 -1.79 5.91
CA TRP A 264 -1.24 -1.48 4.81
C TRP A 264 -0.40 -1.23 3.55
N VAL A 265 -0.68 -2.00 2.49
CA VAL A 265 0.06 -1.93 1.22
C VAL A 265 -0.93 -1.71 0.09
N GLN A 266 -0.69 -0.71 -0.75
CA GLN A 266 -1.46 -0.48 -1.97
C GLN A 266 -0.63 0.22 -3.07
N HIS A 267 -1.14 0.17 -4.31
CA HIS A 267 -0.56 0.86 -5.48
C HIS A 267 0.81 0.33 -5.91
N PHE A 268 1.08 -0.94 -5.69
CA PHE A 268 2.24 -1.64 -6.27
C PHE A 268 1.78 -2.56 -7.42
N GLU A 269 2.72 -3.16 -8.13
CA GLU A 269 2.40 -4.26 -9.04
C GLU A 269 1.86 -5.44 -8.24
N VAL A 270 2.61 -5.92 -7.25
CA VAL A 270 2.21 -6.97 -6.31
C VAL A 270 2.42 -6.46 -4.88
N GLY A 271 1.48 -6.74 -3.99
CA GLY A 271 1.62 -6.38 -2.58
C GLY A 271 2.79 -7.12 -1.93
N MET A 272 2.80 -8.44 -2.01
CA MET A 272 3.91 -9.28 -1.52
C MET A 272 4.22 -10.40 -2.51
N TRP A 273 5.48 -10.52 -2.89
CA TRP A 273 5.99 -11.67 -3.65
C TRP A 273 7.06 -12.36 -2.82
N ILE A 274 6.69 -13.48 -2.20
CA ILE A 274 7.54 -14.19 -1.26
C ILE A 274 8.23 -15.35 -1.99
N GLY A 275 9.50 -15.16 -2.31
CA GLY A 275 10.30 -16.13 -3.02
C GLY A 275 11.73 -15.62 -3.25
N ASP A 276 12.66 -16.55 -3.39
CA ASP A 276 14.07 -16.23 -3.63
C ASP A 276 14.31 -15.91 -5.11
N TYR A 277 14.99 -14.83 -5.38
CA TYR A 277 15.40 -14.44 -6.74
C TYR A 277 16.79 -14.96 -7.13
N ASP A 278 17.46 -15.76 -6.28
CA ASP A 278 18.78 -16.31 -6.62
C ASP A 278 18.69 -17.32 -7.77
N GLN A 279 19.31 -16.97 -8.88
CA GLN A 279 19.38 -17.79 -10.09
C GLN A 279 20.59 -18.75 -10.09
N THR A 280 21.38 -18.80 -9.03
CA THR A 280 22.61 -19.61 -8.97
C THR A 280 22.38 -21.08 -8.64
N GLY A 281 21.15 -21.46 -8.34
CA GLY A 281 20.76 -22.81 -7.94
C GLY A 281 20.93 -23.10 -6.44
N ASN A 282 21.24 -22.08 -5.64
CA ASN A 282 21.31 -22.16 -4.18
C ASN A 282 20.09 -21.52 -3.49
N MET A 283 18.94 -21.64 -4.11
CA MET A 283 17.69 -21.03 -3.64
C MET A 283 17.42 -21.32 -2.16
N LYS A 284 17.06 -20.27 -1.42
CA LYS A 284 16.60 -20.35 -0.03
C LYS A 284 15.10 -20.24 0.01
N TYR A 285 14.50 -20.86 0.98
CA TYR A 285 13.04 -20.90 1.08
C TYR A 285 12.56 -20.16 2.30
N THR A 286 11.48 -19.40 2.12
CA THR A 286 10.73 -18.87 3.25
C THR A 286 9.93 -20.03 3.89
N ASP A 287 10.07 -20.18 5.20
CA ASP A 287 9.46 -21.28 5.96
C ASP A 287 8.85 -20.73 7.26
N GLY A 288 7.53 -20.79 7.38
CA GLY A 288 6.84 -20.36 8.58
C GLY A 288 6.59 -18.86 8.69
N LEU A 289 6.56 -18.12 7.56
CA LEU A 289 6.16 -16.70 7.56
C LEU A 289 4.74 -16.53 8.10
N VAL A 290 4.57 -15.58 9.00
CA VAL A 290 3.24 -15.15 9.48
C VAL A 290 2.95 -13.75 8.95
N VAL A 291 1.87 -13.62 8.19
CA VAL A 291 1.28 -12.33 7.80
C VAL A 291 0.01 -12.12 8.61
N GLU A 292 -0.05 -11.05 9.39
CA GLU A 292 -1.14 -10.82 10.34
C GLU A 292 -1.59 -9.36 10.37
N ASN A 293 -2.90 -9.12 10.50
CA ASN A 293 -3.49 -7.78 10.54
C ASN A 293 -3.05 -6.90 9.35
N ALA A 294 -2.93 -7.49 8.16
CA ALA A 294 -2.47 -6.81 6.96
C ALA A 294 -3.65 -6.35 6.11
N ARG A 295 -3.51 -5.17 5.50
CA ARG A 295 -4.40 -4.64 4.46
C ARG A 295 -3.59 -4.60 3.16
N ILE A 296 -3.90 -5.50 2.24
CA ILE A 296 -3.21 -5.61 0.95
C ILE A 296 -4.24 -5.33 -0.14
N ARG A 297 -4.26 -4.11 -0.63
CA ARG A 297 -5.38 -3.59 -1.41
C ARG A 297 -4.90 -2.86 -2.66
N ASN A 298 -5.73 -2.88 -3.72
CA ASN A 298 -5.58 -2.03 -4.89
C ASN A 298 -4.18 -2.08 -5.53
N ASN A 299 -3.54 -3.25 -5.51
CA ASN A 299 -2.34 -3.51 -6.29
C ASN A 299 -2.73 -3.90 -7.72
N LEU A 300 -1.81 -3.73 -8.67
CA LEU A 300 -2.12 -3.90 -10.09
C LEU A 300 -2.15 -5.38 -10.53
N ALA A 301 -1.52 -6.26 -9.75
CA ALA A 301 -1.55 -7.71 -9.92
C ALA A 301 -1.95 -8.37 -8.59
N ASP A 302 -1.19 -9.33 -8.08
CA ASP A 302 -1.55 -10.10 -6.89
C ASP A 302 -1.51 -9.29 -5.58
N GLY A 303 -2.33 -9.68 -4.64
CA GLY A 303 -2.19 -9.22 -3.26
C GLY A 303 -0.96 -9.85 -2.61
N ILE A 304 -0.97 -11.16 -2.39
CA ILE A 304 0.18 -11.91 -1.87
C ILE A 304 0.40 -13.13 -2.76
N ASN A 305 1.62 -13.32 -3.24
CA ASN A 305 2.04 -14.51 -3.97
C ASN A 305 3.12 -15.25 -3.18
N PHE A 306 2.83 -16.50 -2.80
CA PHE A 306 3.79 -17.42 -2.22
C PHE A 306 4.42 -18.24 -3.33
N ALA A 307 5.69 -17.98 -3.62
CA ALA A 307 6.42 -18.52 -4.75
C ALA A 307 7.72 -19.22 -4.32
N GLN A 308 8.43 -19.81 -5.26
CA GLN A 308 9.77 -20.36 -5.13
C GLN A 308 9.99 -21.12 -3.81
N GLY A 309 9.20 -22.18 -3.58
CA GLY A 309 9.37 -23.07 -2.44
C GLY A 309 8.97 -22.53 -1.07
N THR A 310 8.30 -21.39 -1.02
CA THR A 310 7.72 -20.86 0.23
C THR A 310 6.75 -21.87 0.83
N LYS A 311 6.89 -22.15 2.12
CA LYS A 311 6.12 -23.19 2.81
C LYS A 311 5.76 -22.84 4.24
N ASN A 312 4.82 -23.61 4.82
CA ASN A 312 4.39 -23.51 6.23
C ASN A 312 3.98 -22.09 6.66
N SER A 313 3.58 -21.24 5.71
CA SER A 313 3.26 -19.84 5.95
C SER A 313 1.78 -19.65 6.23
N THR A 314 1.45 -18.58 6.96
CA THR A 314 0.10 -18.29 7.42
C THR A 314 -0.28 -16.85 7.15
N VAL A 315 -1.47 -16.63 6.60
CA VAL A 315 -2.12 -15.31 6.55
C VAL A 315 -3.33 -15.36 7.47
N LYS A 316 -3.43 -14.43 8.41
CA LYS A 316 -4.56 -14.38 9.34
C LYS A 316 -4.98 -12.96 9.68
N ASN A 317 -6.25 -12.78 10.04
CA ASN A 317 -6.83 -11.49 10.44
C ASN A 317 -6.53 -10.36 9.43
N SER A 318 -6.51 -10.68 8.15
CA SER A 318 -6.08 -9.75 7.11
C SER A 318 -7.20 -9.46 6.12
N ASN A 319 -7.15 -8.29 5.51
CA ASN A 319 -8.08 -7.88 4.46
C ASN A 319 -7.31 -7.70 3.14
N ILE A 320 -7.62 -8.55 2.17
CA ILE A 320 -6.98 -8.56 0.86
C ILE A 320 -8.06 -8.39 -0.18
N ARG A 321 -8.05 -7.25 -0.88
CA ARG A 321 -9.13 -6.93 -1.84
C ARG A 321 -8.69 -5.95 -2.93
N GLY A 322 -9.46 -5.90 -4.02
CA GLY A 322 -9.28 -4.91 -5.07
C GLY A 322 -7.94 -5.03 -5.82
N ASN A 323 -7.23 -6.16 -5.67
CA ASN A 323 -6.02 -6.42 -6.44
C ASN A 323 -6.39 -6.82 -7.87
N GLY A 324 -5.50 -6.58 -8.82
CA GLY A 324 -5.79 -6.75 -10.24
C GLY A 324 -5.72 -8.18 -10.73
N ASP A 325 -5.21 -9.08 -9.90
CA ASP A 325 -5.16 -10.52 -10.14
C ASP A 325 -5.59 -11.24 -8.85
N ASP A 326 -4.87 -12.26 -8.40
CA ASP A 326 -5.24 -13.05 -7.24
C ASP A 326 -5.10 -12.27 -5.91
N GLY A 327 -6.02 -12.51 -4.98
CA GLY A 327 -5.87 -12.00 -3.60
C GLY A 327 -4.74 -12.72 -2.88
N LEU A 328 -4.77 -14.05 -2.92
CA LEU A 328 -3.73 -14.96 -2.39
C LEU A 328 -3.39 -15.98 -3.46
N ALA A 329 -2.16 -15.96 -3.93
CA ALA A 329 -1.65 -16.89 -4.92
C ALA A 329 -0.59 -17.83 -4.32
N ILE A 330 -0.57 -19.05 -4.81
CA ILE A 330 0.52 -19.99 -4.60
C ILE A 330 1.03 -20.35 -5.98
N TRP A 331 2.25 -19.92 -6.27
CA TRP A 331 2.88 -20.18 -7.56
C TRP A 331 4.10 -21.05 -7.39
N SER A 332 3.94 -22.33 -7.74
CA SER A 332 5.03 -23.30 -7.71
C SER A 332 5.35 -23.78 -9.11
N SER A 333 6.62 -24.07 -9.36
CA SER A 333 7.08 -24.69 -10.60
C SER A 333 8.17 -25.73 -10.32
N ILE A 334 8.30 -26.70 -11.20
CA ILE A 334 9.36 -27.72 -11.09
C ILE A 334 10.75 -27.06 -11.19
N SER A 335 10.87 -25.99 -11.96
CA SER A 335 12.12 -25.23 -12.08
C SER A 335 12.53 -24.53 -10.78
N ASP A 336 11.59 -24.26 -9.89
CA ASP A 336 11.81 -23.56 -8.64
C ASP A 336 12.05 -24.52 -7.45
N GLY A 337 12.11 -25.82 -7.72
CA GLY A 337 12.34 -26.82 -6.68
C GLY A 337 11.15 -27.06 -5.73
N THR A 338 9.95 -26.74 -6.16
CA THR A 338 8.70 -26.92 -5.41
C THR A 338 7.90 -28.10 -5.87
#